data_254ff4427d1f0cb07290299ea6bc5f00
#
_entry.id   254ff4427d1f0cb07290299ea6bc5f00
#
_cell.length_a   1.000
_cell.length_b   1.000
_cell.length_c   1.000
_cell.angle_alpha   90.00
_cell.angle_beta   90.00
_cell.angle_gamma   90.00
#
_symmetry.space_group_name_H-M   'P 1'
#
loop_
_entity.id
_entity.type
_entity.pdbx_description
1 polymer ?
#
loop_
_entity_poly.entity_id
_entity_poly.type
_entity_poly.pdbx_seq_one_letter_code
_entity_poly.pdbx_strand_id
1 'polypeptide(L)' 'MKVVILNDEGHQEVMVEDQVKLDEIKEKNKDKWFFISDTGQKVAMNEVSLEHGIRELQIIEPLIGG' A
#
# COMPACT_ATOMS: atom_id res chain seq x y z
N MET A 1 -3.43 7.78 -7.29
CA MET A 1 -2.85 7.37 -5.99
C MET A 1 -1.41 6.95 -6.18
N LYS A 2 -0.52 7.46 -5.36
CA LYS A 2 0.87 7.02 -5.33
C LYS A 2 0.99 5.87 -4.33
N VAL A 3 1.60 4.77 -4.75
CA VAL A 3 1.82 3.63 -3.88
C VAL A 3 3.33 3.45 -3.69
N VAL A 4 3.76 3.47 -2.44
CA VAL A 4 5.16 3.27 -2.07
C VAL A 4 5.28 1.92 -1.40
N ILE A 5 6.08 1.04 -1.98
CA ILE A 5 6.29 -0.31 -1.45
C ILE A 5 7.67 -0.36 -0.83
N LEU A 6 7.72 -0.58 0.48
CA LEU A 6 8.96 -0.60 1.25
C LEU A 6 9.31 -2.02 1.66
N ASN A 7 10.55 -2.39 1.41
CA ASN A 7 11.08 -3.69 1.84
C ASN A 7 12.57 -3.53 2.18
N ASP A 8 13.23 -4.62 2.52
CA ASP A 8 14.62 -4.60 2.93
C ASP A 8 15.59 -4.28 1.78
N GLU A 9 15.12 -4.32 0.53
CA GLU A 9 15.92 -3.97 -0.64
C GLU A 9 15.79 -2.50 -1.05
N GLY A 10 14.91 -1.75 -0.37
CA GLY A 10 14.67 -0.35 -0.68
C GLY A 10 13.20 -0.04 -0.82
N HIS A 11 12.88 0.90 -1.70
CA HIS A 11 11.49 1.25 -1.94
C HIS A 11 11.21 1.36 -3.45
N GLN A 12 9.95 1.14 -3.79
CA GLN A 12 9.44 1.26 -5.14
C GLN A 12 8.22 2.16 -5.12
N GLU A 13 8.15 3.10 -6.06
CA GLU A 13 7.00 3.99 -6.20
C GLU A 13 6.22 3.62 -7.46
N VAL A 14 4.91 3.50 -7.32
CA VAL A 14 4.04 3.18 -8.45
C VAL A 14 2.86 4.16 -8.45
N MET A 15 2.59 4.77 -9.59
CA MET A 15 1.38 5.59 -9.75
C MET A 15 0.24 4.70 -10.20
N VAL A 16 -0.86 4.77 -9.47
CA VAL A 16 -2.03 3.94 -9.72
C VAL A 16 -3.21 4.85 -10.05
N GLU A 17 -3.77 4.69 -11.23
CA GLU A 17 -4.86 5.54 -11.71
C GLU A 17 -6.18 4.79 -11.87
N ASP A 18 -6.18 3.46 -11.86
CA ASP A 18 -7.40 2.68 -11.97
C ASP A 18 -7.51 1.63 -10.88
N GLN A 19 -8.74 1.25 -10.59
CA GLN A 19 -9.03 0.32 -9.49
C GLN A 19 -8.50 -1.08 -9.77
N VAL A 20 -8.47 -1.52 -11.01
CA VAL A 20 -7.96 -2.85 -11.38
C VAL A 20 -6.48 -2.96 -11.01
N LYS A 21 -5.71 -1.93 -11.33
CA LYS A 21 -4.28 -1.89 -11.00
C LYS A 21 -4.07 -1.88 -9.50
N LEU A 22 -4.88 -1.11 -8.77
CA LEU A 22 -4.81 -1.07 -7.32
C LEU A 22 -5.11 -2.43 -6.70
N ASP A 23 -6.14 -3.09 -7.21
CA ASP A 23 -6.53 -4.42 -6.72
C ASP A 23 -5.42 -5.44 -6.95
N GLU A 24 -4.74 -5.37 -8.09
CA GLU A 24 -3.61 -6.24 -8.36
C GLU A 24 -2.47 -6.04 -7.37
N ILE A 25 -2.16 -4.78 -7.07
CA ILE A 25 -1.11 -4.44 -6.10
C ILE A 25 -1.49 -4.91 -4.71
N LYS A 26 -2.75 -4.71 -4.31
CA LYS A 26 -3.23 -5.18 -3.01
C LYS A 26 -3.10 -6.69 -2.88
N GLU A 27 -3.50 -7.42 -3.92
CA GLU A 27 -3.46 -8.88 -3.90
C GLU A 27 -2.01 -9.40 -3.81
N LYS A 28 -1.10 -8.80 -4.55
CA LYS A 28 0.31 -9.18 -4.51
C LYS A 28 0.96 -8.92 -3.16
N ASN A 29 0.41 -7.97 -2.41
CA ASN A 29 0.98 -7.54 -1.14
C ASN A 29 0.05 -7.79 0.03
N LYS A 30 -0.86 -8.75 -0.10
CA LYS A 30 -1.89 -9.00 0.92
C LYS A 30 -1.33 -9.39 2.29
N ASP A 31 -0.11 -9.90 2.34
CA ASP A 31 0.55 -10.28 3.59
C ASP A 31 1.29 -9.12 4.25
N LYS A 32 1.25 -7.95 3.62
CA LYS A 32 1.98 -6.79 4.10
C LYS A 32 1.04 -5.81 4.80
N TRP A 33 1.62 -4.80 5.43
CA TRP A 33 0.87 -3.77 6.13
C TRP A 33 0.64 -2.57 5.23
N PHE A 34 -0.56 -2.00 5.30
CA PHE A 34 -0.95 -0.82 4.54
C PHE A 34 -1.10 0.37 5.47
N PHE A 35 -0.49 1.50 5.11
CA PHE A 35 -0.58 2.74 5.87
C PHE A 35 -0.94 3.89 4.95
N ILE A 36 -1.75 4.82 5.48
CA ILE A 36 -2.02 6.08 4.78
C ILE A 36 -0.88 7.03 5.14
N SER A 37 -0.12 7.48 4.13
CA SER A 37 1.08 8.31 4.36
C SER A 37 0.77 9.61 5.10
N ASP A 38 -0.33 10.26 4.74
CA ASP A 38 -0.67 11.57 5.31
C ASP A 38 -0.88 11.52 6.82
N THR A 39 -1.41 10.43 7.33
CA THR A 39 -1.75 10.31 8.75
C THR A 39 -0.92 9.29 9.49
N GLY A 40 -0.22 8.41 8.76
CA GLY A 40 0.49 7.28 9.36
C GLY A 40 -0.46 6.19 9.87
N GLN A 41 -1.74 6.30 9.59
CA GLN A 41 -2.73 5.34 10.07
C GLN A 41 -2.64 4.02 9.32
N LYS A 42 -2.61 2.92 10.08
CA LYS A 42 -2.67 1.58 9.50
C LYS A 42 -4.11 1.27 9.10
N VAL A 43 -4.27 0.74 7.89
CA VAL A 43 -5.59 0.41 7.36
C VAL A 43 -5.61 -1.04 6.88
N ALA A 44 -6.80 -1.61 6.85
CA ALA A 44 -6.99 -2.95 6.30
C ALA A 44 -7.00 -2.88 4.77
N MET A 45 -6.64 -3.99 4.13
CA MET A 45 -6.60 -4.06 2.67
C MET A 45 -7.93 -3.67 2.03
N ASN A 46 -9.05 -4.07 2.62
CA ASN A 46 -10.37 -3.77 2.08
C ASN A 46 -10.79 -2.31 2.27
N GLU A 47 -10.03 -1.55 3.08
CA GLU A 47 -10.26 -0.12 3.25
C GLU A 47 -9.53 0.72 2.21
N VAL A 48 -8.67 0.10 1.42
CA VAL A 48 -7.88 0.80 0.41
C VAL A 48 -8.60 0.79 -0.92
N SER A 49 -9.05 1.97 -1.35
CA SER A 49 -9.78 2.14 -2.60
C SER A 49 -9.52 3.52 -3.16
N LEU A 50 -9.55 3.66 -4.48
CA LEU A 50 -9.44 4.96 -5.12
C LEU A 50 -10.59 5.88 -4.73
N GLU A 51 -11.74 5.32 -4.39
CA GLU A 51 -12.92 6.09 -3.98
C GLU A 51 -12.73 6.81 -2.66
N HIS A 52 -11.79 6.35 -1.84
CA HIS A 52 -11.54 6.93 -0.51
C HIS A 52 -10.65 8.18 -0.54
N GLY A 53 -10.18 8.58 -1.73
CA GLY A 53 -9.39 9.80 -1.86
C GLY A 53 -7.99 9.73 -1.24
N ILE A 54 -7.47 8.56 -1.05
CA ILE A 54 -6.11 8.37 -0.51
C ILE A 54 -5.09 8.87 -1.53
N ARG A 55 -4.25 9.82 -1.14
CA ARG A 55 -3.23 10.37 -2.03
C ARG A 55 -2.03 9.47 -2.17
N GLU A 56 -1.56 8.95 -1.04
CA GLU A 56 -0.39 8.10 -1.01
C GLU A 56 -0.61 6.97 -0.03
N LEU A 57 -0.33 5.76 -0.50
CA LEU A 57 -0.42 4.55 0.30
C LEU A 57 0.98 3.99 0.47
N GLN A 58 1.34 3.60 1.70
CA GLN A 58 2.58 2.90 1.96
C GLN A 58 2.29 1.43 2.25
N ILE A 59 3.02 0.56 1.58
CA ILE A 59 2.94 -0.88 1.81
C ILE A 59 4.27 -1.30 2.42
N ILE A 60 4.23 -1.82 3.63
CA ILE A 60 5.42 -2.13 4.40
C ILE A 60 5.45 -3.61 4.74
N GLU A 61 6.56 -4.27 4.40
CA GLU A 61 6.75 -5.66 4.74
C GLU A 61 7.04 -5.76 6.25
N PRO A 62 6.20 -6.51 7.00
CA PRO A 62 6.44 -6.64 8.42
C PRO A 62 7.73 -7.40 8.69
N LEU A 63 8.51 -6.91 9.66
CA LEU A 63 9.65 -7.64 10.13
C LEU A 63 9.14 -8.78 10.99
N ILE A 64 9.11 -9.96 10.42
CA ILE A 64 8.78 -11.13 11.19
C ILE A 64 10.08 -11.54 11.85
N GLY A 65 10.19 -11.20 13.11
CA GLY A 65 11.32 -11.66 13.91
C GLY A 65 11.29 -13.17 13.91
N GLY A 66 12.28 -13.74 13.32
CA GLY A 66 12.41 -15.18 13.25
C GLY A 66 12.63 -15.82 14.60
#